data_4fdba24b865b4853269d424b75f6d291
#
_entry.id   4fdba24b865b4853269d424b75f6d291
#
_cell.length_a   1.000
_cell.length_b   1.000
_cell.length_c   1.000
_cell.angle_alpha   90.00
_cell.angle_beta   90.00
_cell.angle_gamma   90.00
#
_symmetry.space_group_name_H-M   'P 1'
#
loop_
_entity.id
_entity.type
_entity.pdbx_description
1 polymer ?
#
loop_
_entity_poly.entity_id
_entity_poly.type
_entity_poly.pdbx_seq_one_letter_code
_entity_poly.pdbx_strand_id
1 'polypeptide(L)'
;SIGKILKKGDIVVYESTVYPGATEEVCIPVLEEISGLTFNKDFFAGYSPERINPGDKLHRVTNILKITSGSTPEVADYVDEVYNLIIEAGTHKAASIKVAEAAKVIENTQRDVNIALINELALIFNKLGIDTEE
;
A
#
# COMPACT_ATOMS: atom_id res chain seq x y z
N SER A 1 -4.13 10.57 -18.52
CA SER A 1 -4.11 9.17 -18.05
C SER A 1 -2.77 8.53 -18.42
N ILE A 2 -2.18 7.75 -17.52
CA ILE A 2 -0.92 7.03 -17.71
C ILE A 2 -0.97 6.14 -18.96
N GLY A 3 -2.11 5.48 -19.22
CA GLY A 3 -2.28 4.62 -20.38
C GLY A 3 -1.95 5.26 -21.74
N LYS A 4 -2.05 6.60 -21.85
CA LYS A 4 -1.72 7.31 -23.10
C LYS A 4 -0.22 7.44 -23.37
N ILE A 5 0.60 7.30 -22.34
CA ILE A 5 2.07 7.45 -22.45
C ILE A 5 2.81 6.15 -22.15
N LEU A 6 2.07 5.09 -21.79
CA LEU A 6 2.60 3.78 -21.45
C LEU A 6 3.29 3.15 -22.65
N LYS A 7 4.47 2.55 -22.41
CA LYS A 7 5.31 1.92 -23.45
C LYS A 7 5.61 0.48 -23.06
N LYS A 8 6.05 -0.29 -24.03
CA LYS A 8 6.54 -1.66 -23.79
C LYS A 8 7.74 -1.64 -22.84
N GLY A 9 7.68 -2.51 -21.84
CA GLY A 9 8.68 -2.63 -20.79
C GLY A 9 8.44 -1.74 -19.56
N ASP A 10 7.45 -0.85 -19.60
CA ASP A 10 7.14 0.01 -18.46
C ASP A 10 6.53 -0.79 -17.30
N ILE A 11 6.83 -0.33 -16.08
CA ILE A 11 6.23 -0.81 -14.84
C ILE A 11 5.43 0.33 -14.22
N VAL A 12 4.15 0.10 -13.93
CA VAL A 12 3.29 1.06 -13.23
C VAL A 12 3.12 0.62 -11.78
N VAL A 13 3.63 1.42 -10.84
CA VAL A 13 3.49 1.13 -9.42
C VAL A 13 2.37 1.97 -8.82
N TYR A 14 1.40 1.32 -8.19
CA TYR A 14 0.30 1.96 -7.49
C TYR A 14 0.64 2.07 -5.99
N GLU A 15 0.38 3.24 -5.40
CA GLU A 15 0.67 3.51 -3.99
C GLU A 15 -0.58 3.89 -3.17
N SER A 16 -1.69 4.20 -3.85
CA SER A 16 -2.95 4.56 -3.18
C SER A 16 -3.57 3.38 -2.42
N THR A 17 -4.21 3.68 -1.29
CA THR A 17 -4.98 2.67 -0.54
C THR A 17 -6.19 2.23 -1.35
N VAL A 18 -6.27 0.94 -1.63
CA VAL A 18 -7.35 0.30 -2.39
C VAL A 18 -7.75 -1.02 -1.74
N TYR A 19 -8.90 -1.59 -2.13
CA TYR A 19 -9.30 -2.93 -1.70
C TYR A 19 -8.46 -4.01 -2.41
N PRO A 20 -8.30 -5.21 -1.80
CA PRO A 20 -7.53 -6.30 -2.40
C PRO A 20 -8.08 -6.74 -3.75
N GLY A 21 -7.26 -6.67 -4.79
CA GLY A 21 -7.60 -6.97 -6.17
C GLY A 21 -7.85 -5.75 -7.05
N ALA A 22 -8.00 -4.56 -6.48
CA ALA A 22 -8.34 -3.35 -7.24
C ALA A 22 -7.32 -3.01 -8.34
N THR A 23 -6.03 -3.19 -8.08
CA THR A 23 -4.99 -2.94 -9.09
C THR A 23 -5.19 -3.83 -10.30
N GLU A 24 -5.32 -5.13 -10.12
CA GLU A 24 -5.40 -6.10 -11.21
C GLU A 24 -6.79 -6.15 -11.86
N GLU A 25 -7.86 -5.97 -11.08
CA GLU A 25 -9.25 -6.12 -11.56
C GLU A 25 -9.84 -4.83 -12.15
N VAL A 26 -9.32 -3.66 -11.76
CA VAL A 26 -9.85 -2.36 -12.19
C VAL A 26 -8.82 -1.54 -12.93
N CYS A 27 -7.63 -1.34 -12.33
CA CYS A 27 -6.65 -0.42 -12.91
C CYS A 27 -5.99 -0.98 -14.17
N ILE A 28 -5.63 -2.26 -14.17
CA ILE A 28 -4.98 -2.90 -15.31
C ILE A 28 -5.86 -2.91 -16.56
N PRO A 29 -7.15 -3.33 -16.53
CA PRO A 29 -8.01 -3.29 -17.71
C PRO A 29 -8.12 -1.90 -18.33
N VAL A 30 -8.16 -0.84 -17.51
CA VAL A 30 -8.17 0.55 -18.02
C VAL A 30 -6.85 0.91 -18.71
N LEU A 31 -5.72 0.44 -18.21
CA LEU A 31 -4.43 0.67 -18.87
C LEU A 31 -4.36 -0.08 -20.20
N GLU A 32 -4.79 -1.33 -20.26
CA GLU A 32 -4.83 -2.14 -21.50
C GLU A 32 -5.74 -1.49 -22.55
N GLU A 33 -6.95 -1.07 -22.16
CA GLU A 33 -7.90 -0.41 -23.05
C GLU A 33 -7.33 0.87 -23.69
N ILE A 34 -6.68 1.71 -22.86
CA ILE A 34 -6.18 3.02 -23.31
C ILE A 34 -4.86 2.90 -24.10
N SER A 35 -3.98 2.00 -23.69
CA SER A 35 -2.65 1.87 -24.29
C SER A 35 -2.62 0.91 -25.50
N GLY A 36 -3.55 -0.06 -25.54
CA GLY A 36 -3.52 -1.17 -26.49
C GLY A 36 -2.41 -2.18 -26.21
N LEU A 37 -1.74 -2.10 -25.04
CA LEU A 37 -0.69 -3.01 -24.61
C LEU A 37 -1.27 -4.13 -23.74
N THR A 38 -0.58 -5.27 -23.69
CA THR A 38 -0.99 -6.46 -22.93
C THR A 38 -0.24 -6.53 -21.60
N PHE A 39 -0.98 -6.67 -20.51
CA PHE A 39 -0.45 -6.84 -19.16
C PHE A 39 0.41 -8.10 -19.02
N ASN A 40 1.48 -8.03 -18.23
CA ASN A 40 2.47 -9.10 -18.03
C ASN A 40 3.16 -9.61 -19.30
N LYS A 41 3.06 -8.83 -20.39
CA LYS A 41 3.76 -9.10 -21.65
C LYS A 41 4.43 -7.85 -22.20
N ASP A 42 3.65 -6.79 -22.39
CA ASP A 42 4.12 -5.52 -22.93
C ASP A 42 4.39 -4.50 -21.83
N PHE A 43 3.66 -4.55 -20.73
CA PHE A 43 3.87 -3.73 -19.52
C PHE A 43 3.56 -4.54 -18.26
N PHE A 44 3.99 -4.02 -17.12
CA PHE A 44 3.89 -4.70 -15.85
C PHE A 44 3.34 -3.76 -14.77
N ALA A 45 2.97 -4.31 -13.62
CA ALA A 45 2.50 -3.53 -12.49
C ALA A 45 3.16 -3.95 -11.18
N GLY A 46 3.21 -2.99 -10.26
CA GLY A 46 3.57 -3.19 -8.87
C GLY A 46 2.59 -2.48 -7.96
N TYR A 47 2.65 -2.80 -6.69
CA TYR A 47 1.90 -2.11 -5.64
C TYR A 47 2.76 -1.95 -4.39
N SER A 48 2.80 -0.73 -3.85
CA SER A 48 3.57 -0.39 -2.67
C SER A 48 2.82 0.65 -1.84
N PRO A 49 2.02 0.26 -0.83
CA PRO A 49 1.16 1.17 -0.11
C PRO A 49 1.94 2.24 0.66
N GLU A 50 1.37 3.45 0.71
CA GLU A 50 1.86 4.52 1.56
C GLU A 50 1.51 4.25 3.02
N ARG A 51 2.48 4.43 3.92
CA ARG A 51 2.35 4.16 5.36
C ARG A 51 2.57 5.38 6.25
N ILE A 52 2.73 6.58 5.67
CA ILE A 52 2.92 7.81 6.44
C ILE A 52 1.60 8.21 7.12
N ASN A 53 1.68 8.54 8.41
CA ASN A 53 0.59 9.19 9.11
C ASN A 53 0.76 10.71 8.98
N PRO A 54 -0.23 11.44 8.45
CA PRO A 54 -0.20 12.90 8.41
C PRO A 54 0.02 13.48 9.81
N GLY A 55 1.06 14.30 9.97
CA GLY A 55 1.40 14.93 11.25
C GLY A 55 2.44 14.19 12.08
N ASP A 56 2.81 12.96 11.74
CA ASP A 56 3.90 12.25 12.41
C ASP A 56 5.25 12.79 11.95
N LYS A 57 5.98 13.46 12.86
CA LYS A 57 7.28 14.05 12.57
C LYS A 57 8.46 13.07 12.74
N LEU A 58 8.22 11.95 13.40
CA LEU A 58 9.24 10.95 13.74
C LEU A 58 9.32 9.86 12.66
N HIS A 59 8.18 9.45 12.12
CA HIS A 59 8.10 8.39 11.11
C HIS A 59 8.00 8.98 9.71
N ARG A 60 9.16 9.18 9.09
CA ARG A 60 9.28 9.65 7.70
C ARG A 60 9.21 8.46 6.73
N VAL A 61 9.02 8.74 5.44
CA VAL A 61 9.00 7.72 4.36
C VAL A 61 10.18 6.76 4.46
N THR A 62 11.37 7.28 4.75
CA THR A 62 12.62 6.51 4.80
C THR A 62 12.73 5.59 6.02
N ASN A 63 12.01 5.90 7.10
CA ASN A 63 12.19 5.23 8.41
C ASN A 63 11.11 4.18 8.71
N ILE A 64 10.19 3.94 7.78
CA ILE A 64 9.12 2.94 7.92
C ILE A 64 9.37 1.82 6.91
N LEU A 65 9.35 0.57 7.39
CA LEU A 65 9.43 -0.62 6.53
C LEU A 65 8.36 -0.54 5.42
N LYS A 66 8.77 -0.50 4.16
CA LYS A 66 7.88 -0.35 3.01
C LYS A 66 7.50 -1.71 2.45
N ILE A 67 6.21 -1.93 2.22
CA ILE A 67 5.73 -3.14 1.53
C ILE A 67 5.87 -2.92 0.03
N THR A 68 6.42 -3.91 -0.67
CA THR A 68 6.60 -3.91 -2.12
C THR A 68 5.97 -5.15 -2.74
N SER A 69 5.54 -5.07 -3.98
CA SER A 69 5.04 -6.23 -4.73
C SER A 69 5.09 -5.97 -6.23
N GLY A 70 5.02 -7.03 -7.02
CA GLY A 70 5.01 -6.96 -8.48
C GLY A 70 4.12 -8.03 -9.10
N SER A 71 3.76 -7.80 -10.35
CA SER A 71 2.88 -8.70 -11.12
C SER A 71 3.56 -9.96 -11.63
N THR A 72 4.90 -9.99 -11.63
CA THR A 72 5.73 -11.18 -11.84
C THR A 72 6.86 -11.19 -10.79
N PRO A 73 7.52 -12.33 -10.55
CA PRO A 73 8.66 -12.39 -9.64
C PRO A 73 9.77 -11.38 -9.96
N GLU A 74 10.12 -11.24 -11.25
CA GLU A 74 11.16 -10.35 -11.73
C GLU A 74 10.77 -8.87 -11.49
N VAL A 75 9.50 -8.54 -11.73
CA VAL A 75 8.97 -7.19 -11.47
C VAL A 75 8.92 -6.91 -9.97
N ALA A 76 8.55 -7.89 -9.15
CA ALA A 76 8.57 -7.75 -7.69
C ALA A 76 9.98 -7.49 -7.17
N ASP A 77 10.99 -8.20 -7.70
CA ASP A 77 12.40 -7.98 -7.36
C ASP A 77 12.86 -6.59 -7.77
N TYR A 78 12.55 -6.17 -8.99
CA TYR A 78 12.91 -4.83 -9.49
C TYR A 78 12.27 -3.70 -8.68
N VAL A 79 10.97 -3.80 -8.38
CA VAL A 79 10.26 -2.81 -7.56
C VAL A 79 10.86 -2.77 -6.15
N ASP A 80 11.17 -3.93 -5.56
CA ASP A 80 11.79 -4.03 -4.26
C ASP A 80 13.18 -3.36 -4.22
N GLU A 81 14.01 -3.62 -5.22
CA GLU A 81 15.34 -2.98 -5.35
C GLU A 81 15.23 -1.47 -5.46
N VAL A 82 14.29 -0.95 -6.27
CA VAL A 82 14.10 0.51 -6.44
C VAL A 82 13.72 1.17 -5.10
N TYR A 83 12.79 0.57 -4.33
CA TYR A 83 12.43 1.13 -3.03
C TYR A 83 13.55 0.97 -1.99
N ASN A 84 14.33 -0.09 -2.02
CA ASN A 84 15.48 -0.26 -1.12
C ASN A 84 16.57 0.82 -1.31
N LEU A 85 16.65 1.48 -2.47
CA LEU A 85 17.56 2.61 -2.68
C LEU A 85 17.20 3.84 -1.85
N ILE A 86 15.94 3.99 -1.44
CA ILE A 86 15.41 5.20 -0.80
C ILE A 86 14.84 4.95 0.60
N ILE A 87 14.52 3.71 0.96
CA ILE A 87 13.92 3.35 2.25
C ILE A 87 14.99 2.78 3.18
N GLU A 88 15.47 3.58 4.12
CA GLU A 88 16.50 3.19 5.09
C GLU A 88 16.06 2.06 6.02
N ALA A 89 14.77 2.00 6.35
CA ALA A 89 14.18 0.94 7.17
C ALA A 89 14.07 -0.42 6.43
N GLY A 90 14.38 -0.43 5.12
CA GLY A 90 14.25 -1.60 4.27
C GLY A 90 12.84 -1.83 3.75
N THR A 91 12.68 -2.92 3.01
CA THR A 91 11.43 -3.31 2.37
C THR A 91 10.97 -4.69 2.83
N HIS A 92 9.69 -4.96 2.65
CA HIS A 92 9.09 -6.30 2.76
C HIS A 92 8.40 -6.64 1.44
N LYS A 93 9.00 -7.56 0.69
CA LYS A 93 8.46 -8.04 -0.57
C LYS A 93 7.29 -9.00 -0.32
N ALA A 94 6.08 -8.57 -0.61
CA ALA A 94 4.87 -9.38 -0.49
C ALA A 94 4.77 -10.40 -1.63
N ALA A 95 4.10 -11.52 -1.37
CA ALA A 95 3.96 -12.62 -2.33
C ALA A 95 3.15 -12.27 -3.58
N SER A 96 2.30 -11.23 -3.52
CA SER A 96 1.53 -10.73 -4.66
C SER A 96 1.04 -9.30 -4.41
N ILE A 97 0.58 -8.63 -5.48
CA ILE A 97 -0.08 -7.32 -5.41
C ILE A 97 -1.29 -7.40 -4.44
N LYS A 98 -2.14 -8.39 -4.59
CA LYS A 98 -3.33 -8.60 -3.74
C LYS A 98 -3.00 -8.76 -2.26
N VAL A 99 -1.89 -9.42 -1.92
CA VAL A 99 -1.40 -9.55 -0.52
C VAL A 99 -0.94 -8.19 0.01
N ALA A 100 -0.21 -7.41 -0.78
CA ALA A 100 0.23 -6.08 -0.38
C ALA A 100 -0.94 -5.10 -0.17
N GLU A 101 -1.95 -5.15 -1.03
CA GLU A 101 -3.21 -4.41 -0.88
C GLU A 101 -3.95 -4.81 0.41
N ALA A 102 -4.08 -6.13 0.67
CA ALA A 102 -4.72 -6.65 1.88
C ALA A 102 -3.99 -6.21 3.16
N ALA A 103 -2.67 -6.20 3.16
CA ALA A 103 -1.87 -5.75 4.31
C ALA A 103 -2.21 -4.30 4.69
N LYS A 104 -2.39 -3.42 3.68
CA LYS A 104 -2.77 -2.02 3.93
C LYS A 104 -4.17 -1.89 4.51
N VAL A 105 -5.13 -2.66 4.01
CA VAL A 105 -6.50 -2.67 4.53
C VAL A 105 -6.53 -3.15 5.97
N ILE A 106 -5.82 -4.25 6.28
CA ILE A 106 -5.74 -4.81 7.64
C ILE A 106 -5.13 -3.79 8.61
N GLU A 107 -4.02 -3.15 8.24
CA GLU A 107 -3.36 -2.13 9.06
C GLU A 107 -4.33 -0.98 9.41
N ASN A 108 -5.03 -0.44 8.42
CA ASN A 108 -5.96 0.66 8.61
C ASN A 108 -7.16 0.24 9.46
N THR A 109 -7.77 -0.90 9.16
CA THR A 109 -8.93 -1.43 9.89
C THR A 109 -8.60 -1.74 11.35
N GLN A 110 -7.47 -2.37 11.60
CA GLN A 110 -7.01 -2.69 12.95
C GLN A 110 -6.79 -1.40 13.78
N ARG A 111 -6.21 -0.36 13.17
CA ARG A 111 -6.02 0.94 13.83
C ARG A 111 -7.37 1.60 14.15
N ASP A 112 -8.30 1.61 13.20
CA ASP A 112 -9.62 2.22 13.36
C ASP A 112 -10.44 1.52 14.47
N VAL A 113 -10.45 0.20 14.46
CA VAL A 113 -11.12 -0.61 15.52
C VAL A 113 -10.51 -0.35 16.89
N ASN A 114 -9.18 -0.28 17.00
CA ASN A 114 -8.53 0.01 18.28
C ASN A 114 -8.86 1.42 18.78
N ILE A 115 -8.86 2.42 17.90
CA ILE A 115 -9.24 3.79 18.26
C ILE A 115 -10.69 3.83 18.74
N ALA A 116 -11.60 3.19 18.02
CA ALA A 116 -13.01 3.12 18.41
C ALA A 116 -13.19 2.45 19.77
N LEU A 117 -12.52 1.31 20.00
CA LEU A 117 -12.55 0.61 21.28
C LEU A 117 -12.08 1.49 22.44
N ILE A 118 -10.94 2.16 22.30
CA ILE A 118 -10.39 3.03 23.34
C ILE A 118 -11.32 4.22 23.62
N ASN A 119 -11.95 4.80 22.59
CA ASN A 119 -12.92 5.86 22.76
C ASN A 119 -14.16 5.40 23.57
N GLU A 120 -14.69 4.21 23.26
CA GLU A 120 -15.80 3.63 24.02
C GLU A 120 -15.40 3.34 25.48
N LEU A 121 -14.20 2.79 25.71
CA LEU A 121 -13.68 2.56 27.05
C LEU A 121 -13.51 3.86 27.84
N ALA A 122 -13.02 4.93 27.22
CA ALA A 122 -12.89 6.24 27.84
C ALA A 122 -14.25 6.78 28.30
N LEU A 123 -15.31 6.62 27.51
CA LEU A 123 -16.67 7.00 27.90
C LEU A 123 -17.19 6.18 29.10
N ILE A 124 -16.92 4.89 29.13
CA ILE A 124 -17.29 4.00 30.24
C ILE A 124 -16.54 4.37 31.52
N PHE A 125 -15.21 4.53 31.41
CA PHE A 125 -14.35 4.85 32.56
C PHE A 125 -14.69 6.21 33.15
N ASN A 126 -14.99 7.21 32.33
CA ASN A 126 -15.46 8.50 32.83
C ASN A 126 -16.74 8.37 33.70
N LYS A 127 -17.70 7.53 33.28
CA LYS A 127 -18.91 7.25 34.07
C LYS A 127 -18.63 6.49 35.38
N LEU A 128 -17.53 5.72 35.40
CA LEU A 128 -17.11 4.98 36.61
C LEU A 128 -16.19 5.80 37.53
N GLY A 129 -15.85 7.05 37.15
CA GLY A 129 -14.94 7.90 37.91
C GLY A 129 -13.46 7.47 37.80
N ILE A 130 -13.11 6.74 36.76
CA ILE A 130 -11.74 6.30 36.46
C ILE A 130 -11.11 7.32 35.51
N ASP A 131 -9.93 7.82 35.87
CA ASP A 131 -9.12 8.65 34.98
C ASP A 131 -8.48 7.79 33.89
N THR A 132 -8.63 8.18 32.65
CA THR A 132 -8.09 7.45 31.49
C THR A 132 -6.69 7.92 31.08
N GLU A 133 -6.15 8.96 31.75
CA GLU A 133 -4.79 9.47 31.49
C GLU A 133 -3.76 8.93 32.50
N GLU A 134 -4.22 8.31 33.61
CA GLU A 134 -3.39 7.60 34.60
C GLU A 134 -3.06 6.16 34.12
#